data_c1e078082a131f9ebec2e15959c29f2d
#
_entry.id   c1e078082a131f9ebec2e15959c29f2d
#
_cell.length_a   1.000
_cell.length_b   1.000
_cell.length_c   1.000
_cell.angle_alpha   90.00
_cell.angle_beta   90.00
_cell.angle_gamma   90.00
#
_symmetry.space_group_name_H-M   'P 1'
#
loop_
_entity.id
_entity.type
_entity.pdbx_description
1 polymer ?
#
loop_
_entity_poly.entity_id
_entity_poly.type
_entity_poly.pdbx_seq_one_letter_code
_entity_poly.pdbx_strand_id
1 'polypeptide(L)'
;MNRNFTIETGGGQDARASWPGHPARSLFRSFARQSLLSVGCLLLSISPVFATAFNVANQQFKSGDFTGAAVSYEKILTADGPRAAVYYNLGNSYQSLKQYGPAILAYERARLLTPRDPDLLANLALARKAATAFEESALNPRLEAALNYLSRHEWSWLVAGAALLVGALAVVGGAVKLPQRLRTAALTTVGVAGLAIALGSTALYLRRDEADRGIVLTESATVRLSPFEKAESMGTPGPGRIVHLGTANGDFRYVEVAGTSLKGWLAAKDVAAVTGVREALFAPR
;
A
#
# COMPACT_ATOMS: atom_id res chain seq x y z
N MET A 1 16.95 22.23 97.24
CA MET A 1 15.57 21.84 97.51
C MET A 1 15.04 21.24 96.21
N ASN A 2 15.02 19.88 96.22
CA ASN A 2 14.62 19.06 95.06
C ASN A 2 13.10 19.05 94.88
N ARG A 3 12.63 19.12 93.63
CA ARG A 3 11.39 18.51 93.23
C ARG A 3 11.56 17.91 91.84
N ASN A 4 11.60 16.59 91.82
CA ASN A 4 11.47 15.77 90.67
C ASN A 4 10.05 15.85 90.12
N PHE A 5 9.90 16.05 88.82
CA PHE A 5 8.63 15.87 88.10
C PHE A 5 8.83 14.76 87.05
N THR A 6 8.19 13.64 87.32
CA THR A 6 8.11 12.49 86.43
C THR A 6 6.95 12.77 85.46
N ILE A 7 7.22 12.71 84.20
CA ILE A 7 6.20 12.77 83.15
C ILE A 7 5.95 11.36 82.67
N GLU A 8 4.74 10.86 82.95
CA GLU A 8 4.18 9.63 82.38
C GLU A 8 3.92 9.82 80.86
N THR A 9 4.50 8.94 80.08
CA THR A 9 4.22 8.86 78.63
C THR A 9 2.99 8.00 78.41
N GLY A 10 1.83 8.64 78.15
CA GLY A 10 0.60 7.95 77.74
C GLY A 10 0.74 7.45 76.29
N GLY A 11 0.51 6.13 76.14
CA GLY A 11 0.52 5.46 74.85
C GLY A 11 -0.60 5.98 73.90
N GLY A 12 -0.18 6.58 72.82
CA GLY A 12 -1.09 6.88 71.69
C GLY A 12 -1.21 5.65 70.81
N GLN A 13 -2.36 5.02 70.80
CA GLN A 13 -2.71 3.98 69.84
C GLN A 13 -2.94 4.64 68.46
N ASP A 14 -2.03 4.30 67.52
CA ASP A 14 -2.19 4.63 66.09
C ASP A 14 -3.37 3.87 65.54
N ALA A 15 -4.53 4.50 65.50
CA ALA A 15 -5.67 4.07 64.69
C ALA A 15 -5.37 4.25 63.21
N ARG A 16 -4.69 3.29 62.61
CA ARG A 16 -4.64 3.21 61.10
C ARG A 16 -6.04 2.89 60.59
N ALA A 17 -6.72 3.93 60.12
CA ALA A 17 -7.93 3.78 59.37
C ALA A 17 -7.64 2.98 58.07
N SER A 18 -8.01 1.69 58.08
CA SER A 18 -8.09 0.86 56.90
C SER A 18 -9.21 1.32 56.00
N TRP A 19 -8.88 2.06 54.93
CA TRP A 19 -9.86 2.37 53.88
C TRP A 19 -10.23 1.09 53.16
N PRO A 20 -11.54 0.73 53.01
CA PRO A 20 -11.91 -0.42 52.22
C PRO A 20 -11.52 -0.18 50.77
N GLY A 21 -10.80 -1.15 50.17
CA GLY A 21 -10.33 -1.06 48.80
C GLY A 21 -11.46 -0.79 47.82
N HIS A 22 -11.35 0.31 47.08
CA HIS A 22 -12.32 0.70 46.05
C HIS A 22 -12.48 -0.43 45.04
N PRO A 23 -13.69 -0.96 44.82
CA PRO A 23 -13.99 -2.03 43.86
C PRO A 23 -13.67 -1.64 42.40
N ALA A 24 -13.50 -0.34 42.13
CA ALA A 24 -13.12 0.19 40.81
C ALA A 24 -11.71 -0.26 40.33
N ARG A 25 -10.75 -0.51 41.23
CA ARG A 25 -9.41 -0.94 40.82
C ARG A 25 -9.31 -2.40 40.34
N SER A 26 -10.18 -3.27 40.87
CA SER A 26 -10.22 -4.68 40.47
C SER A 26 -10.94 -4.85 39.11
N LEU A 27 -11.98 -4.06 38.86
CA LEU A 27 -12.69 -4.06 37.57
C LEU A 27 -11.84 -3.51 36.45
N PHE A 28 -11.03 -2.44 36.67
CA PHE A 28 -10.15 -1.88 35.64
C PHE A 28 -9.01 -2.84 35.25
N ARG A 29 -8.47 -3.61 36.22
CA ARG A 29 -7.44 -4.64 35.93
C ARG A 29 -8.02 -5.85 35.19
N SER A 30 -9.25 -6.22 35.42
CA SER A 30 -9.96 -7.29 34.73
C SER A 30 -10.27 -6.89 33.29
N PHE A 31 -10.79 -5.68 33.06
CA PHE A 31 -11.08 -5.15 31.72
C PHE A 31 -9.80 -4.98 30.87
N ALA A 32 -8.72 -4.45 31.44
CA ALA A 32 -7.46 -4.30 30.72
C ALA A 32 -6.81 -5.64 30.34
N ARG A 33 -6.93 -6.68 31.16
CA ARG A 33 -6.45 -8.03 30.84
C ARG A 33 -7.30 -8.73 29.77
N GLN A 34 -8.62 -8.59 29.83
CA GLN A 34 -9.51 -9.16 28.82
C GLN A 34 -9.37 -8.46 27.45
N SER A 35 -9.18 -7.15 27.44
CA SER A 35 -8.94 -6.40 26.20
C SER A 35 -7.61 -6.72 25.55
N LEU A 36 -6.54 -6.96 26.34
CA LEU A 36 -5.24 -7.38 25.83
C LEU A 36 -5.24 -8.83 25.29
N LEU A 37 -6.02 -9.72 25.88
CA LEU A 37 -6.15 -11.10 25.39
C LEU A 37 -7.01 -11.17 24.12
N SER A 38 -8.03 -10.34 23.98
CA SER A 38 -8.88 -10.28 22.76
C SER A 38 -8.16 -9.62 21.57
N VAL A 39 -7.31 -8.62 21.80
CA VAL A 39 -6.47 -8.01 20.76
C VAL A 39 -5.33 -8.97 20.36
N GLY A 40 -4.76 -9.72 21.29
CA GLY A 40 -3.74 -10.74 21.01
C GLY A 40 -4.25 -11.92 20.17
N CYS A 41 -5.51 -12.35 20.36
CA CYS A 41 -6.12 -13.40 19.54
C CYS A 41 -6.49 -12.94 18.13
N LEU A 42 -6.76 -11.65 17.91
CA LEU A 42 -7.13 -11.14 16.59
C LEU A 42 -5.93 -11.01 15.64
N LEU A 43 -4.70 -10.97 16.16
CA LEU A 43 -3.48 -10.86 15.36
C LEU A 43 -2.87 -12.21 14.93
N LEU A 44 -3.45 -13.35 15.36
CA LEU A 44 -2.92 -14.70 15.07
C LEU A 44 -3.76 -15.51 14.08
N SER A 45 -4.77 -14.94 13.44
CA SER A 45 -5.53 -15.64 12.41
C SER A 45 -4.96 -15.39 11.01
N ILE A 46 -3.73 -15.82 10.73
CA ILE A 46 -3.42 -16.31 9.40
C ILE A 46 -4.27 -17.56 9.24
N SER A 47 -5.34 -17.48 8.45
CA SER A 47 -6.25 -18.61 8.26
C SER A 47 -5.44 -19.83 7.86
N PRO A 48 -5.50 -20.96 8.57
CA PRO A 48 -4.74 -22.16 8.23
C PRO A 48 -5.03 -22.61 6.79
N VAL A 49 -6.20 -22.30 6.27
CA VAL A 49 -6.62 -22.52 4.89
C VAL A 49 -5.74 -21.77 3.89
N PHE A 50 -5.38 -20.51 4.15
CA PHE A 50 -4.46 -19.75 3.29
C PHE A 50 -3.08 -20.42 3.20
N ALA A 51 -2.49 -20.80 4.34
CA ALA A 51 -1.19 -21.45 4.37
C ALA A 51 -1.19 -22.77 3.58
N THR A 52 -2.26 -23.55 3.67
CA THR A 52 -2.41 -24.80 2.92
C THR A 52 -2.55 -24.55 1.42
N ALA A 53 -3.42 -23.63 0.99
CA ALA A 53 -3.63 -23.31 -0.42
C ALA A 53 -2.36 -22.71 -1.06
N PHE A 54 -1.67 -21.83 -0.34
CA PHE A 54 -0.40 -21.25 -0.81
C PHE A 54 0.70 -22.31 -0.95
N ASN A 55 0.80 -23.27 -0.01
CA ASN A 55 1.75 -24.37 -0.10
C ASN A 55 1.45 -25.30 -1.28
N VAL A 56 0.18 -25.57 -1.57
CA VAL A 56 -0.23 -26.35 -2.75
C VAL A 56 0.21 -25.66 -4.04
N ALA A 57 -0.08 -24.35 -4.17
CA ALA A 57 0.33 -23.58 -5.34
C ALA A 57 1.87 -23.55 -5.51
N ASN A 58 2.61 -23.37 -4.40
CA ASN A 58 4.08 -23.45 -4.41
C ASN A 58 4.59 -24.84 -4.83
N GLN A 59 3.92 -25.91 -4.42
CA GLN A 59 4.30 -27.28 -4.82
C GLN A 59 4.06 -27.50 -6.31
N GLN A 60 2.94 -27.05 -6.87
CA GLN A 60 2.67 -27.08 -8.30
C GLN A 60 3.75 -26.34 -9.09
N PHE A 61 4.11 -25.13 -8.64
CA PHE A 61 5.21 -24.36 -9.25
C PHE A 61 6.53 -25.15 -9.23
N LYS A 62 6.91 -25.71 -8.09
CA LYS A 62 8.15 -26.49 -7.93
C LYS A 62 8.17 -27.76 -8.78
N SER A 63 7.02 -28.39 -9.02
CA SER A 63 6.90 -29.56 -9.89
C SER A 63 6.86 -29.23 -11.39
N GLY A 64 6.91 -27.93 -11.75
CA GLY A 64 6.84 -27.48 -13.14
C GLY A 64 5.42 -27.32 -13.68
N ASP A 65 4.39 -27.57 -12.87
CA ASP A 65 3.00 -27.28 -13.24
C ASP A 65 2.70 -25.78 -13.06
N PHE A 66 3.29 -24.98 -13.95
CA PHE A 66 3.15 -23.52 -13.89
C PHE A 66 1.72 -23.05 -14.17
N THR A 67 0.97 -23.79 -14.98
CA THR A 67 -0.43 -23.50 -15.28
C THR A 67 -1.30 -23.73 -14.05
N GLY A 68 -1.17 -24.89 -13.41
CA GLY A 68 -1.88 -25.20 -12.18
C GLY A 68 -1.52 -24.24 -11.04
N ALA A 69 -0.24 -23.88 -10.91
CA ALA A 69 0.22 -22.90 -9.95
C ALA A 69 -0.43 -21.54 -10.18
N ALA A 70 -0.47 -21.03 -11.42
CA ALA A 70 -1.10 -19.75 -11.74
C ALA A 70 -2.59 -19.73 -11.35
N VAL A 71 -3.35 -20.77 -11.74
CA VAL A 71 -4.78 -20.91 -11.37
C VAL A 71 -4.96 -20.95 -9.85
N SER A 72 -4.07 -21.65 -9.13
CA SER A 72 -4.14 -21.77 -7.68
C SER A 72 -3.85 -20.42 -6.99
N TYR A 73 -2.83 -19.66 -7.46
CA TYR A 73 -2.57 -18.31 -6.95
C TYR A 73 -3.71 -17.35 -7.24
N GLU A 74 -4.33 -17.38 -8.41
CA GLU A 74 -5.51 -16.55 -8.73
C GLU A 74 -6.69 -16.84 -7.82
N LYS A 75 -6.95 -18.12 -7.52
CA LYS A 75 -7.98 -18.51 -6.54
C LYS A 75 -7.70 -17.94 -5.15
N ILE A 76 -6.44 -17.96 -4.70
CA ILE A 76 -6.04 -17.37 -3.42
C ILE A 76 -6.29 -15.87 -3.42
N LEU A 77 -5.91 -15.16 -4.50
CA LEU A 77 -6.14 -13.71 -4.60
C LEU A 77 -7.63 -13.35 -4.62
N THR A 78 -8.47 -14.20 -5.19
CA THR A 78 -9.92 -14.01 -5.22
C THR A 78 -10.55 -14.26 -3.84
N ALA A 79 -10.08 -15.28 -3.11
CA ALA A 79 -10.63 -15.67 -1.81
C ALA A 79 -10.11 -14.80 -0.65
N ASP A 80 -8.81 -14.53 -0.62
CA ASP A 80 -8.10 -13.91 0.52
C ASP A 80 -7.65 -12.47 0.24
N GLY A 81 -7.88 -11.98 -0.96
CA GLY A 81 -7.50 -10.63 -1.40
C GLY A 81 -6.03 -10.46 -1.76
N PRO A 82 -5.61 -9.22 -2.03
CA PRO A 82 -4.28 -8.89 -2.53
C PRO A 82 -3.16 -9.23 -1.54
N ARG A 83 -2.15 -9.99 -1.98
CA ARG A 83 -0.96 -10.33 -1.18
C ARG A 83 0.30 -10.29 -2.06
N ALA A 84 1.33 -9.58 -1.62
CA ALA A 84 2.57 -9.40 -2.40
C ALA A 84 3.21 -10.74 -2.81
N ALA A 85 3.38 -11.67 -1.87
CA ALA A 85 3.99 -12.97 -2.15
C ALA A 85 3.18 -13.82 -3.15
N VAL A 86 1.84 -13.71 -3.12
CA VAL A 86 0.98 -14.44 -4.08
C VAL A 86 1.10 -13.84 -5.47
N TYR A 87 1.05 -12.51 -5.58
CA TYR A 87 1.26 -11.83 -6.87
C TYR A 87 2.66 -12.08 -7.44
N TYR A 88 3.69 -12.07 -6.59
CA TYR A 88 5.06 -12.37 -7.02
C TYR A 88 5.18 -13.78 -7.61
N ASN A 89 4.65 -14.81 -6.92
CA ASN A 89 4.69 -16.18 -7.40
C ASN A 89 3.78 -16.42 -8.61
N LEU A 90 2.65 -15.71 -8.71
CA LEU A 90 1.81 -15.66 -9.91
C LEU A 90 2.59 -15.11 -11.10
N GLY A 91 3.33 -14.01 -10.90
CA GLY A 91 4.22 -13.44 -11.90
C GLY A 91 5.29 -14.43 -12.38
N ASN A 92 5.93 -15.14 -11.43
CA ASN A 92 6.90 -16.18 -11.75
C ASN A 92 6.27 -17.33 -12.57
N SER A 93 5.03 -17.73 -12.25
CA SER A 93 4.30 -18.76 -12.98
C SER A 93 4.03 -18.33 -14.42
N TYR A 94 3.49 -17.15 -14.63
CA TYR A 94 3.25 -16.60 -15.97
C TYR A 94 4.54 -16.37 -16.77
N GLN A 95 5.61 -15.93 -16.11
CA GLN A 95 6.92 -15.77 -16.75
C GLN A 95 7.48 -17.11 -17.24
N SER A 96 7.33 -18.18 -16.44
CA SER A 96 7.73 -19.55 -16.83
C SER A 96 6.91 -20.08 -18.01
N LEU A 97 5.65 -19.64 -18.14
CA LEU A 97 4.78 -19.91 -19.28
C LEU A 97 5.05 -18.98 -20.48
N LYS A 98 5.99 -18.04 -20.38
CA LYS A 98 6.28 -17.00 -21.38
C LYS A 98 5.08 -16.06 -21.66
N GLN A 99 4.12 -16.00 -20.73
CA GLN A 99 2.99 -15.08 -20.77
C GLN A 99 3.37 -13.75 -20.11
N TYR A 100 4.16 -12.96 -20.84
CA TYR A 100 4.81 -11.78 -20.26
C TYR A 100 3.85 -10.67 -19.85
N GLY A 101 2.75 -10.45 -20.58
CA GLY A 101 1.73 -9.46 -20.19
C GLY A 101 1.13 -9.72 -18.81
N PRO A 102 0.54 -10.91 -18.57
CA PRO A 102 0.08 -11.33 -17.25
C PRO A 102 1.17 -11.35 -16.18
N ALA A 103 2.42 -11.77 -16.52
CA ALA A 103 3.54 -11.76 -15.59
C ALA A 103 3.86 -10.33 -15.10
N ILE A 104 3.97 -9.38 -16.03
CA ILE A 104 4.23 -7.97 -15.71
C ILE A 104 3.09 -7.39 -14.87
N LEU A 105 1.83 -7.68 -15.21
CA LEU A 105 0.68 -7.25 -14.40
C LEU A 105 0.78 -7.76 -12.96
N ALA A 106 1.09 -9.04 -12.77
CA ALA A 106 1.22 -9.64 -11.44
C ALA A 106 2.37 -9.01 -10.65
N TYR A 107 3.54 -8.81 -11.26
CA TYR A 107 4.66 -8.14 -10.62
C TYR A 107 4.37 -6.66 -10.29
N GLU A 108 3.68 -5.92 -11.17
CA GLU A 108 3.26 -4.55 -10.89
C GLU A 108 2.31 -4.48 -9.69
N ARG A 109 1.37 -5.41 -9.58
CA ARG A 109 0.48 -5.52 -8.42
C ARG A 109 1.24 -5.88 -7.14
N ALA A 110 2.23 -6.77 -7.21
CA ALA A 110 3.12 -7.06 -6.09
C ALA A 110 3.93 -5.80 -5.68
N ARG A 111 4.43 -5.03 -6.66
CA ARG A 111 5.20 -3.80 -6.43
C ARG A 111 4.40 -2.71 -5.71
N LEU A 112 3.09 -2.63 -5.93
CA LEU A 112 2.23 -1.72 -5.16
C LEU A 112 2.22 -2.05 -3.65
N LEU A 113 2.40 -3.33 -3.29
CA LEU A 113 2.40 -3.81 -1.92
C LEU A 113 3.80 -3.82 -1.29
N THR A 114 4.83 -4.17 -2.09
CA THR A 114 6.24 -4.25 -1.65
C THR A 114 7.15 -3.54 -2.65
N PRO A 115 7.16 -2.19 -2.67
CA PRO A 115 7.84 -1.41 -3.72
C PRO A 115 9.37 -1.49 -3.68
N ARG A 116 9.96 -1.98 -2.58
CA ARG A 116 11.42 -2.03 -2.37
C ARG A 116 12.00 -3.44 -2.41
N ASP A 117 11.20 -4.44 -2.75
CA ASP A 117 11.65 -5.83 -2.84
C ASP A 117 12.59 -6.00 -4.06
N PRO A 118 13.89 -6.30 -3.85
CA PRO A 118 14.88 -6.35 -4.93
C PRO A 118 14.63 -7.51 -5.89
N ASP A 119 14.16 -8.66 -5.40
CA ASP A 119 13.90 -9.83 -6.23
C ASP A 119 12.71 -9.59 -7.15
N LEU A 120 11.65 -8.95 -6.61
CA LEU A 120 10.51 -8.52 -7.38
C LEU A 120 10.90 -7.54 -8.49
N LEU A 121 11.71 -6.51 -8.16
CA LEU A 121 12.13 -5.51 -9.14
C LEU A 121 13.02 -6.12 -10.23
N ALA A 122 13.89 -7.06 -9.89
CA ALA A 122 14.73 -7.77 -10.84
C ALA A 122 13.88 -8.64 -11.80
N ASN A 123 12.91 -9.41 -11.27
CA ASN A 123 12.05 -10.25 -12.10
C ASN A 123 11.12 -9.42 -13.00
N LEU A 124 10.59 -8.29 -12.50
CA LEU A 124 9.82 -7.35 -13.32
C LEU A 124 10.65 -6.79 -14.47
N ALA A 125 11.91 -6.40 -14.20
CA ALA A 125 12.82 -5.92 -15.25
C ALA A 125 13.13 -6.99 -16.30
N LEU A 126 13.33 -8.24 -15.86
CA LEU A 126 13.54 -9.39 -16.78
C LEU A 126 12.30 -9.66 -17.64
N ALA A 127 11.10 -9.65 -17.03
CA ALA A 127 9.84 -9.83 -17.76
C ALA A 127 9.62 -8.72 -18.80
N ARG A 128 9.85 -7.46 -18.44
CA ARG A 128 9.75 -6.31 -19.35
C ARG A 128 10.74 -6.43 -20.51
N LYS A 129 11.98 -6.83 -20.23
CA LYS A 129 13.00 -7.08 -21.25
C LYS A 129 12.58 -8.19 -22.22
N ALA A 130 12.06 -9.29 -21.70
CA ALA A 130 11.60 -10.41 -22.51
C ALA A 130 10.39 -10.07 -23.38
N ALA A 131 9.48 -9.23 -22.88
CA ALA A 131 8.33 -8.70 -23.62
C ALA A 131 8.68 -7.56 -24.59
N THR A 132 9.92 -7.07 -24.62
CA THR A 132 10.29 -5.80 -25.27
C THR A 132 9.42 -4.61 -24.85
N ALA A 133 8.86 -4.69 -23.62
CA ALA A 133 7.96 -3.72 -23.05
C ALA A 133 8.74 -2.66 -22.24
N PHE A 134 9.59 -1.89 -22.92
CA PHE A 134 10.34 -0.80 -22.29
C PHE A 134 9.40 0.38 -22.04
N GLU A 135 9.44 0.90 -20.83
CA GLU A 135 8.83 2.17 -20.46
C GLU A 135 9.91 3.25 -20.62
N GLU A 136 9.73 4.15 -21.55
CA GLU A 136 10.50 5.39 -21.55
C GLU A 136 9.90 6.30 -20.48
N SER A 137 10.57 6.36 -19.33
CA SER A 137 10.20 7.33 -18.29
C SER A 137 10.54 8.74 -18.81
N ALA A 138 9.56 9.63 -18.80
CA ALA A 138 9.77 11.04 -19.10
C ALA A 138 10.59 11.74 -17.99
N LEU A 139 10.81 11.08 -16.85
CA LEU A 139 11.54 11.60 -15.70
C LEU A 139 13.02 11.17 -15.73
N ASN A 140 13.85 12.05 -15.20
CA ASN A 140 15.25 11.68 -14.94
C ASN A 140 15.31 10.43 -14.02
N PRO A 141 16.12 9.39 -14.32
CA PRO A 141 16.20 8.16 -13.54
C PRO A 141 16.47 8.36 -12.04
N ARG A 142 17.24 9.40 -11.68
CA ARG A 142 17.51 9.74 -10.27
C ARG A 142 16.26 10.28 -9.57
N LEU A 143 15.49 11.11 -10.26
CA LEU A 143 14.23 11.64 -9.74
C LEU A 143 13.20 10.50 -9.60
N GLU A 144 13.11 9.64 -10.59
CA GLU A 144 12.24 8.47 -10.54
C GLU A 144 12.59 7.54 -9.36
N ALA A 145 13.88 7.25 -9.16
CA ALA A 145 14.34 6.48 -8.01
C ALA A 145 13.99 7.16 -6.68
N ALA A 146 14.13 8.48 -6.57
CA ALA A 146 13.75 9.24 -5.38
C ALA A 146 12.23 9.20 -5.12
N LEU A 147 11.41 9.36 -6.15
CA LEU A 147 9.96 9.27 -6.07
C LEU A 147 9.50 7.86 -5.67
N ASN A 148 10.15 6.83 -6.21
CA ASN A 148 9.85 5.43 -5.94
C ASN A 148 10.41 4.93 -4.59
N TYR A 149 11.26 5.73 -3.92
CA TYR A 149 11.81 5.38 -2.60
C TYR A 149 10.71 5.23 -1.54
N LEU A 150 9.69 6.08 -1.58
CA LEU A 150 8.49 5.95 -0.75
C LEU A 150 7.31 5.49 -1.61
N SER A 151 6.48 4.60 -1.07
CA SER A 151 5.19 4.26 -1.67
C SER A 151 4.27 5.48 -1.70
N ARG A 152 3.27 5.47 -2.57
CA ARG A 152 2.26 6.54 -2.62
C ARG A 152 1.57 6.76 -1.28
N HIS A 153 1.33 5.69 -0.54
CA HIS A 153 0.72 5.74 0.79
C HIS A 153 1.64 6.39 1.83
N GLU A 154 2.94 6.07 1.81
CA GLU A 154 3.94 6.68 2.69
C GLU A 154 4.10 8.18 2.42
N TRP A 155 4.10 8.62 1.14
CA TRP A 155 4.06 10.03 0.78
C TRP A 155 2.82 10.73 1.34
N SER A 156 1.64 10.10 1.26
CA SER A 156 0.39 10.65 1.80
C SER A 156 0.45 10.81 3.32
N TRP A 157 0.99 9.81 4.05
CA TRP A 157 1.18 9.90 5.49
C TRP A 157 2.18 10.98 5.91
N LEU A 158 3.26 11.15 5.14
CA LEU A 158 4.24 12.21 5.36
C LEU A 158 3.58 13.60 5.24
N VAL A 159 2.80 13.83 4.18
CA VAL A 159 2.07 15.09 3.99
C VAL A 159 1.05 15.32 5.09
N ALA A 160 0.24 14.31 5.43
CA ALA A 160 -0.77 14.42 6.48
C ALA A 160 -0.15 14.68 7.86
N GLY A 161 0.91 13.95 8.23
CA GLY A 161 1.61 14.13 9.49
C GLY A 161 2.26 15.51 9.60
N ALA A 162 2.89 15.98 8.53
CA ALA A 162 3.47 17.33 8.49
C ALA A 162 2.40 18.42 8.62
N ALA A 163 1.25 18.27 7.95
CA ALA A 163 0.13 19.22 8.05
C ALA A 163 -0.46 19.26 9.46
N LEU A 164 -0.65 18.09 10.10
CA LEU A 164 -1.11 18.01 11.49
C LEU A 164 -0.13 18.69 12.45
N LEU A 165 1.17 18.50 12.26
CA LEU A 165 2.21 19.13 13.07
C LEU A 165 2.17 20.65 12.95
N VAL A 166 2.05 21.19 11.73
CA VAL A 166 1.90 22.63 11.48
C VAL A 166 0.65 23.17 12.17
N GLY A 167 -0.49 22.46 12.04
CA GLY A 167 -1.74 22.84 12.70
C GLY A 167 -1.61 22.87 14.22
N ALA A 168 -1.00 21.85 14.83
CA ALA A 168 -0.78 21.78 16.27
C ALA A 168 0.12 22.93 16.78
N LEU A 169 1.21 23.21 16.06
CA LEU A 169 2.11 24.32 16.40
C LEU A 169 1.44 25.68 16.25
N ALA A 170 0.57 25.86 15.26
CA ALA A 170 -0.21 27.08 15.09
C ALA A 170 -1.19 27.31 16.25
N VAL A 171 -1.91 26.27 16.69
CA VAL A 171 -2.82 26.33 17.83
C VAL A 171 -2.07 26.68 19.12
N VAL A 172 -0.97 25.96 19.42
CA VAL A 172 -0.16 26.22 20.63
C VAL A 172 0.45 27.61 20.59
N GLY A 173 0.99 28.06 19.46
CA GLY A 173 1.59 29.39 19.29
C GLY A 173 0.58 30.53 19.40
N GLY A 174 -0.70 30.27 19.03
CA GLY A 174 -1.79 31.24 19.24
C GLY A 174 -2.33 31.26 20.66
N ALA A 175 -2.28 30.14 21.38
CA ALA A 175 -2.84 30.01 22.74
C ALA A 175 -1.85 30.42 23.85
N VAL A 176 -0.54 30.26 23.63
CA VAL A 176 0.49 30.40 24.67
C VAL A 176 1.61 31.34 24.21
N LYS A 177 2.01 32.29 25.07
CA LYS A 177 3.21 33.13 24.84
C LYS A 177 4.46 32.27 25.02
N LEU A 178 5.03 31.75 23.93
CA LEU A 178 6.24 30.94 23.95
C LEU A 178 7.50 31.82 24.18
N PRO A 179 8.47 31.37 24.99
CA PRO A 179 9.77 32.00 25.09
C PRO A 179 10.49 31.97 23.75
N GLN A 180 11.38 32.95 23.49
CA GLN A 180 11.98 33.14 22.16
C GLN A 180 12.65 31.89 21.59
N ARG A 181 13.34 31.10 22.42
CA ARG A 181 13.99 29.84 21.99
C ARG A 181 12.98 28.82 21.45
N LEU A 182 11.83 28.67 22.12
CA LEU A 182 10.77 27.77 21.68
C LEU A 182 10.05 28.30 20.43
N ARG A 183 9.89 29.61 20.32
CA ARG A 183 9.32 30.25 19.13
C ARG A 183 10.21 30.05 17.89
N THR A 184 11.54 30.22 18.01
CA THR A 184 12.45 29.92 16.89
C THR A 184 12.43 28.43 16.50
N ALA A 185 12.46 27.53 17.47
CA ALA A 185 12.34 26.10 17.23
C ALA A 185 11.00 25.73 16.54
N ALA A 186 9.88 26.31 16.97
CA ALA A 186 8.59 26.11 16.32
C ALA A 186 8.57 26.63 14.86
N LEU A 187 9.14 27.80 14.61
CA LEU A 187 9.22 28.36 13.25
C LEU A 187 10.10 27.50 12.32
N THR A 188 11.24 27.00 12.81
CA THR A 188 12.10 26.08 12.01
C THR A 188 11.37 24.77 11.73
N THR A 189 10.65 24.21 12.71
CA THR A 189 9.85 23.00 12.52
C THR A 189 8.73 23.21 11.49
N VAL A 190 8.04 24.35 11.53
CA VAL A 190 7.03 24.73 10.54
C VAL A 190 7.65 24.85 9.14
N GLY A 191 8.85 25.43 9.02
CA GLY A 191 9.56 25.52 7.75
C GLY A 191 9.91 24.14 7.17
N VAL A 192 10.45 23.24 7.99
CA VAL A 192 10.77 21.86 7.59
C VAL A 192 9.51 21.08 7.21
N ALA A 193 8.43 21.21 8.00
CA ALA A 193 7.16 20.57 7.70
C ALA A 193 6.53 21.13 6.40
N GLY A 194 6.62 22.42 6.17
CA GLY A 194 6.19 23.06 4.92
C GLY A 194 6.95 22.52 3.70
N LEU A 195 8.27 22.34 3.82
CA LEU A 195 9.07 21.69 2.77
C LEU A 195 8.64 20.25 2.54
N ALA A 196 8.40 19.47 3.60
CA ALA A 196 7.93 18.09 3.50
C ALA A 196 6.56 18.00 2.82
N ILE A 197 5.63 18.92 3.11
CA ILE A 197 4.33 19.02 2.43
C ILE A 197 4.53 19.33 0.95
N ALA A 198 5.37 20.31 0.61
CA ALA A 198 5.62 20.68 -0.78
C ALA A 198 6.22 19.52 -1.58
N LEU A 199 7.27 18.87 -1.07
CA LEU A 199 7.91 17.71 -1.72
C LEU A 199 6.95 16.52 -1.84
N GLY A 200 6.23 16.20 -0.76
CA GLY A 200 5.29 15.08 -0.77
C GLY A 200 4.10 15.33 -1.71
N SER A 201 3.54 16.53 -1.72
CA SER A 201 2.46 16.89 -2.65
C SER A 201 2.93 16.85 -4.11
N THR A 202 4.15 17.33 -4.40
CA THR A 202 4.76 17.23 -5.73
C THR A 202 4.96 15.77 -6.14
N ALA A 203 5.46 14.92 -5.23
CA ALA A 203 5.63 13.49 -5.48
C ALA A 203 4.28 12.81 -5.80
N LEU A 204 3.24 13.11 -5.03
CA LEU A 204 1.89 12.57 -5.26
C LEU A 204 1.29 13.07 -6.59
N TYR A 205 1.54 14.32 -6.95
CA TYR A 205 1.09 14.90 -8.22
C TYR A 205 1.78 14.24 -9.42
N LEU A 206 3.11 14.04 -9.37
CA LEU A 206 3.85 13.37 -10.44
C LEU A 206 3.47 11.90 -10.61
N ARG A 207 2.91 11.28 -9.57
CA ARG A 207 2.45 9.88 -9.58
C ARG A 207 0.93 9.72 -9.68
N ARG A 208 0.21 10.79 -10.02
CA ARG A 208 -1.27 10.74 -10.11
C ARG A 208 -1.76 9.71 -11.13
N ASP A 209 -1.03 9.55 -12.22
CA ASP A 209 -1.41 8.70 -13.34
C ASP A 209 -1.22 7.19 -13.05
N GLU A 210 -0.58 6.82 -11.91
CA GLU A 210 -0.48 5.42 -11.49
C GLU A 210 -1.85 4.77 -11.22
N ALA A 211 -2.87 5.56 -10.87
CA ALA A 211 -4.22 5.04 -10.63
C ALA A 211 -4.90 4.53 -11.91
N ASP A 212 -4.51 5.09 -13.05
CA ASP A 212 -5.09 4.80 -14.36
C ASP A 212 -4.19 3.87 -15.19
N ARG A 213 -3.13 3.32 -14.58
CA ARG A 213 -2.23 2.39 -15.29
C ARG A 213 -2.89 1.07 -15.52
N GLY A 214 -2.80 0.61 -16.77
CA GLY A 214 -3.14 -0.74 -17.20
C GLY A 214 -1.96 -1.41 -17.89
N ILE A 215 -2.02 -2.72 -18.01
CA ILE A 215 -1.05 -3.54 -18.72
C ILE A 215 -1.75 -4.28 -19.85
N VAL A 216 -1.18 -4.24 -21.04
CA VAL A 216 -1.62 -5.05 -22.18
C VAL A 216 -1.26 -6.51 -21.90
N LEU A 217 -2.25 -7.40 -22.00
CA LEU A 217 -2.09 -8.80 -21.62
C LEU A 217 -1.64 -9.70 -22.77
N THR A 218 -2.14 -9.44 -23.98
CA THR A 218 -2.01 -10.34 -25.13
C THR A 218 -1.17 -9.73 -26.24
N GLU A 219 -0.55 -10.59 -27.05
CA GLU A 219 0.20 -10.18 -28.25
C GLU A 219 -0.74 -9.70 -29.37
N SER A 220 -1.98 -10.21 -29.38
CA SER A 220 -2.98 -9.88 -30.38
C SER A 220 -3.78 -8.60 -30.07
N ALA A 221 -3.43 -7.90 -28.99
CA ALA A 221 -4.09 -6.67 -28.59
C ALA A 221 -4.01 -5.63 -29.69
N THR A 222 -5.16 -5.15 -30.18
CA THR A 222 -5.23 -4.19 -31.29
C THR A 222 -5.96 -2.95 -30.83
N VAL A 223 -5.29 -1.80 -30.89
CA VAL A 223 -5.89 -0.48 -30.65
C VAL A 223 -6.68 -0.07 -31.91
N ARG A 224 -7.93 0.32 -31.71
CA ARG A 224 -8.88 0.64 -32.77
C ARG A 224 -9.35 2.09 -32.69
N LEU A 225 -9.74 2.64 -33.82
CA LEU A 225 -10.27 4.00 -33.90
C LEU A 225 -11.59 4.16 -33.14
N SER A 226 -12.44 3.11 -33.13
CA SER A 226 -13.79 3.10 -32.54
C SER A 226 -14.02 1.81 -31.74
N PRO A 227 -14.97 1.79 -30.77
CA PRO A 227 -15.22 0.65 -29.88
C PRO A 227 -16.03 -0.46 -30.57
N PHE A 228 -15.55 -0.96 -31.70
CA PHE A 228 -16.17 -2.04 -32.49
C PHE A 228 -15.08 -3.00 -33.00
N GLU A 229 -15.39 -4.29 -33.07
CA GLU A 229 -14.42 -5.30 -33.52
C GLU A 229 -13.92 -5.08 -34.97
N LYS A 230 -14.77 -4.54 -35.84
CA LYS A 230 -14.46 -4.28 -37.27
C LYS A 230 -13.89 -2.88 -37.52
N ALA A 231 -13.68 -2.07 -36.45
CA ALA A 231 -13.10 -0.75 -36.59
C ALA A 231 -11.66 -0.82 -37.09
N GLU A 232 -11.22 0.23 -37.77
CA GLU A 232 -9.87 0.38 -38.28
C GLU A 232 -8.81 0.22 -37.16
N SER A 233 -7.78 -0.58 -37.43
CA SER A 233 -6.64 -0.78 -36.53
C SER A 233 -5.70 0.42 -36.62
N MET A 234 -5.38 0.98 -35.47
CA MET A 234 -4.41 2.06 -35.34
C MET A 234 -3.00 1.53 -34.96
N GLY A 235 -2.93 0.29 -34.50
CA GLY A 235 -1.67 -0.36 -34.12
C GLY A 235 -1.87 -1.47 -33.09
N THR A 236 -0.81 -2.22 -32.87
CA THR A 236 -0.80 -3.34 -31.93
C THR A 236 0.26 -3.10 -30.87
N PRO A 237 -0.11 -2.62 -29.67
CA PRO A 237 0.83 -2.56 -28.56
C PRO A 237 1.22 -3.98 -28.15
N GLY A 238 2.52 -4.24 -28.00
CA GLY A 238 2.98 -5.55 -27.52
C GLY A 238 2.51 -5.86 -26.11
N PRO A 239 2.58 -7.14 -25.68
CA PRO A 239 2.21 -7.55 -24.33
C PRO A 239 3.12 -6.88 -23.29
N GLY A 240 2.58 -6.58 -22.12
CA GLY A 240 3.30 -5.93 -21.04
C GLY A 240 3.48 -4.42 -21.18
N ARG A 241 3.07 -3.82 -22.31
CA ARG A 241 3.10 -2.36 -22.47
C ARG A 241 2.15 -1.69 -21.49
N ILE A 242 2.62 -0.59 -20.93
CA ILE A 242 1.83 0.24 -20.03
C ILE A 242 0.91 1.12 -20.85
N VAL A 243 -0.34 1.20 -20.41
CA VAL A 243 -1.36 2.06 -20.99
C VAL A 243 -2.05 2.88 -19.90
N HIS A 244 -2.48 4.07 -20.23
CA HIS A 244 -3.40 4.86 -19.40
C HIS A 244 -4.82 4.51 -19.76
N LEU A 245 -5.60 4.05 -18.78
CA LEU A 245 -6.96 3.58 -18.94
C LEU A 245 -7.93 4.77 -18.88
N GLY A 246 -8.66 4.98 -19.96
CA GLY A 246 -9.75 5.94 -20.07
C GLY A 246 -11.13 5.33 -19.79
N THR A 247 -12.12 5.85 -20.48
CA THR A 247 -13.52 5.42 -20.39
C THR A 247 -13.74 4.02 -20.96
N ALA A 248 -14.72 3.30 -20.41
CA ALA A 248 -15.19 2.02 -20.96
C ALA A 248 -16.42 2.25 -21.84
N ASN A 249 -16.55 1.45 -22.90
CA ASN A 249 -17.74 1.42 -23.75
C ASN A 249 -17.98 -0.04 -24.19
N GLY A 250 -18.95 -0.70 -23.55
CA GLY A 250 -19.19 -2.13 -23.75
C GLY A 250 -17.95 -2.95 -23.46
N ASP A 251 -17.56 -3.81 -24.39
CA ASP A 251 -16.40 -4.69 -24.31
C ASP A 251 -15.06 -3.99 -24.66
N PHE A 252 -15.07 -2.66 -24.80
CA PHE A 252 -13.89 -1.90 -25.17
C PHE A 252 -13.54 -0.86 -24.11
N ARG A 253 -12.24 -0.58 -24.00
CA ARG A 253 -11.69 0.45 -23.15
C ARG A 253 -10.82 1.40 -23.93
N TYR A 254 -11.03 2.70 -23.73
CA TYR A 254 -10.13 3.69 -24.31
C TYR A 254 -8.80 3.62 -23.61
N VAL A 255 -7.72 3.59 -24.39
CA VAL A 255 -6.35 3.50 -23.86
C VAL A 255 -5.43 4.49 -24.58
N GLU A 256 -4.45 4.99 -23.83
CA GLU A 256 -3.33 5.74 -24.37
C GLU A 256 -2.06 4.97 -24.03
N VAL A 257 -1.30 4.56 -25.05
CA VAL A 257 -0.10 3.74 -24.87
C VAL A 257 1.05 4.63 -24.42
N ALA A 258 1.59 4.37 -23.23
CA ALA A 258 2.66 5.16 -22.64
C ALA A 258 3.89 5.24 -23.57
N GLY A 259 4.50 6.42 -23.67
CA GLY A 259 5.68 6.66 -24.49
C GLY A 259 5.44 6.68 -26.01
N THR A 260 4.18 6.66 -26.45
CA THR A 260 3.83 6.71 -27.88
C THR A 260 2.66 7.67 -28.14
N SER A 261 2.40 7.97 -29.41
CA SER A 261 1.19 8.70 -29.81
C SER A 261 -0.02 7.78 -30.04
N LEU A 262 0.12 6.47 -29.82
CA LEU A 262 -0.94 5.49 -30.06
C LEU A 262 -2.02 5.58 -28.97
N LYS A 263 -3.23 5.92 -29.37
CA LYS A 263 -4.41 6.00 -28.51
C LYS A 263 -5.64 5.54 -29.25
N GLY A 264 -6.58 4.97 -28.53
CA GLY A 264 -7.83 4.48 -29.12
C GLY A 264 -8.51 3.42 -28.24
N TRP A 265 -9.28 2.56 -28.85
CA TRP A 265 -10.09 1.56 -28.19
C TRP A 265 -9.43 0.19 -28.24
N LEU A 266 -9.25 -0.43 -27.08
CA LEU A 266 -8.71 -1.78 -26.91
C LEU A 266 -9.80 -2.67 -26.32
N ALA A 267 -9.86 -3.94 -26.74
CA ALA A 267 -10.80 -4.87 -26.12
C ALA A 267 -10.49 -5.03 -24.62
N ALA A 268 -11.50 -4.97 -23.77
CA ALA A 268 -11.35 -4.99 -22.32
C ALA A 268 -10.66 -6.28 -21.81
N LYS A 269 -10.82 -7.38 -22.51
CA LYS A 269 -10.15 -8.66 -22.23
C LYS A 269 -8.63 -8.63 -22.44
N ASP A 270 -8.14 -7.71 -23.27
CA ASP A 270 -6.72 -7.61 -23.66
C ASP A 270 -5.93 -6.63 -22.77
N VAL A 271 -6.58 -6.00 -21.81
CA VAL A 271 -5.97 -5.04 -20.89
C VAL A 271 -6.50 -5.20 -19.47
N ALA A 272 -5.64 -5.10 -18.48
CA ALA A 272 -6.08 -5.09 -17.09
C ALA A 272 -5.46 -3.94 -16.30
N ALA A 273 -6.24 -3.37 -15.39
CA ALA A 273 -5.77 -2.33 -14.47
C ALA A 273 -4.76 -2.89 -13.48
N VAL A 274 -3.71 -2.12 -13.23
CA VAL A 274 -2.74 -2.45 -12.17
C VAL A 274 -3.39 -2.26 -10.80
N THR A 275 -4.14 -1.17 -10.61
CA THR A 275 -4.92 -0.89 -9.39
C THR A 275 -6.35 -1.36 -9.57
N GLY A 276 -6.82 -2.34 -8.78
CA GLY A 276 -8.19 -2.85 -8.87
C GLY A 276 -9.30 -1.88 -8.44
N VAL A 277 -8.95 -0.66 -8.02
CA VAL A 277 -9.93 0.32 -7.48
C VAL A 277 -10.93 0.79 -8.55
N ARG A 278 -10.53 0.86 -9.83
CA ARG A 278 -11.44 1.27 -10.91
C ARG A 278 -12.26 0.12 -11.52
N GLU A 279 -11.76 -1.10 -11.50
CA GLU A 279 -12.54 -2.25 -11.99
C GLU A 279 -13.80 -2.48 -11.15
N ALA A 280 -13.73 -2.27 -9.83
CA ALA A 280 -14.89 -2.37 -8.94
C ALA A 280 -15.93 -1.26 -9.14
N LEU A 281 -15.55 -0.09 -9.65
CA LEU A 281 -16.45 1.05 -9.91
C LEU A 281 -17.15 0.99 -11.28
N PHE A 282 -16.61 0.24 -12.22
CA PHE A 282 -17.10 0.15 -13.61
C PHE A 282 -17.47 -1.28 -14.03
N ALA A 283 -17.53 -2.24 -13.09
CA ALA A 283 -18.12 -3.55 -13.37
C ALA A 283 -19.59 -3.35 -13.76
N PRO A 284 -20.06 -3.88 -14.88
CA PRO A 284 -21.47 -3.84 -15.23
C PRO A 284 -22.28 -4.54 -14.14
N ARG A 285 -23.30 -3.86 -13.63
CA ARG A 285 -24.26 -4.43 -12.67
C ARG A 285 -25.25 -5.33 -13.39
#